data_9c8103b21cfdeb0a0f3ead0c6774e669
#
_entry.id   9c8103b21cfdeb0a0f3ead0c6774e669
#
_cell.length_a   1.000
_cell.length_b   1.000
_cell.length_c   1.000
_cell.angle_alpha   90.00
_cell.angle_beta   90.00
_cell.angle_gamma   90.00
#
_symmetry.space_group_name_H-M   'P 1'
#
loop_
_entity.id
_entity.type
_entity.pdbx_description
1 polymer ?
#
loop_
_entity_poly.entity_id
_entity_poly.type
_entity_poly.pdbx_seq_one_letter_code
_entity_poly.pdbx_strand_id
1 'polypeptide(L)'
;MFSLLSGTVLPNQWLSPADPYDRYGLNPGEPFAPAMKVSKMSKAPPAPPSLQELRVEIDSIDEQVHTLLMQRGDIIDRLIKVKQTQEVGSAFRPAREADMMRRLVQRHRGILPLDTVESIWRVIIATFTYVQAPFSVHADLSVGESAMRDSARFHFGFTVPFISHFNPSAAVEAVARSKGDLALVSATTNRMPWWLDLEAEGTPKIIARLPFVERADHPAALPVFVVSRVADSAMVTEVEMWSVRVSGWNADTARALSPLAEIVAVPDSAIDGAALLVSVTRATSLDKITSALIEAGASVRSSALVGSHATRYTVTSNGAA
;
A
#
# COMPACT_ATOMS: atom_id res chain seq x y z
N MET A 1 -41.08 -34.07 14.47
CA MET A 1 -41.75 -33.72 15.72
C MET A 1 -41.52 -32.26 15.96
N PHE A 2 -42.57 -31.47 15.83
CA PHE A 2 -42.60 -30.01 15.88
C PHE A 2 -42.40 -29.47 17.30
N SER A 3 -41.71 -28.38 17.49
CA SER A 3 -42.08 -27.40 18.53
C SER A 3 -41.60 -26.00 18.13
N LEU A 4 -42.57 -25.16 17.88
CA LEU A 4 -42.53 -23.72 17.75
C LEU A 4 -42.39 -23.08 19.14
N LEU A 5 -41.56 -22.10 19.33
CA LEU A 5 -41.71 -21.10 20.40
C LEU A 5 -41.61 -19.70 19.81
N SER A 6 -42.68 -19.00 20.03
CA SER A 6 -43.04 -17.63 19.71
C SER A 6 -42.16 -16.61 20.43
N GLY A 7 -41.58 -15.66 19.69
CA GLY A 7 -40.90 -14.47 20.23
C GLY A 7 -41.82 -13.25 20.20
N THR A 8 -41.98 -12.64 21.34
CA THR A 8 -42.84 -11.50 21.65
C THR A 8 -42.23 -10.21 21.06
N VAL A 9 -43.01 -9.48 20.29
CA VAL A 9 -42.72 -8.12 19.77
C VAL A 9 -43.09 -7.12 20.87
N LEU A 10 -42.15 -6.26 21.25
CA LEU A 10 -42.40 -5.11 22.12
C LEU A 10 -42.77 -3.87 21.27
N PRO A 11 -43.72 -3.03 21.71
CA PRO A 11 -44.18 -1.90 20.90
C PRO A 11 -43.25 -0.67 21.01
N ASN A 12 -43.11 0.01 19.87
CA ASN A 12 -42.47 1.30 19.74
C ASN A 12 -43.08 2.38 20.64
N GLN A 13 -42.29 2.92 21.55
CA GLN A 13 -42.64 4.16 22.24
C GLN A 13 -42.15 5.37 21.40
N TRP A 14 -43.07 6.05 20.76
CA TRP A 14 -42.85 7.35 20.15
C TRP A 14 -42.74 8.42 21.26
N LEU A 15 -41.56 9.01 21.39
CA LEU A 15 -41.38 10.23 22.18
C LEU A 15 -41.93 11.39 21.36
N SER A 16 -42.92 12.07 21.93
CA SER A 16 -43.51 13.32 21.41
C SER A 16 -42.42 14.41 21.36
N PRO A 17 -42.35 15.22 20.30
CA PRO A 17 -41.45 16.36 20.27
C PRO A 17 -41.92 17.44 21.25
N ALA A 18 -41.00 17.86 22.13
CA ALA A 18 -41.25 19.00 23.05
C ALA A 18 -41.50 20.27 22.26
N ASP A 19 -42.51 21.03 22.70
CA ASP A 19 -42.95 22.31 22.15
C ASP A 19 -41.77 23.31 22.13
N PRO A 20 -41.41 23.94 21.01
CA PRO A 20 -40.28 24.88 20.91
C PRO A 20 -40.52 26.23 21.62
N TYR A 21 -41.72 26.49 22.18
CA TYR A 21 -42.08 27.81 22.77
C TYR A 21 -41.78 27.95 24.29
N ASP A 22 -41.37 26.91 24.99
CA ASP A 22 -41.16 26.94 26.45
C ASP A 22 -39.76 27.47 26.89
N ARG A 23 -38.99 28.01 25.96
CA ARG A 23 -37.60 28.45 26.25
C ARG A 23 -37.43 29.99 26.36
N TYR A 24 -38.48 30.77 26.10
CA TYR A 24 -38.43 32.24 26.25
C TYR A 24 -39.68 32.73 26.96
N GLY A 25 -39.56 32.91 28.26
CA GLY A 25 -40.66 33.40 29.13
C GLY A 25 -41.21 34.76 28.64
N LEU A 26 -42.21 34.73 27.77
CA LEU A 26 -42.93 35.89 27.28
C LEU A 26 -44.36 35.86 27.84
N ASN A 27 -44.72 36.89 28.67
CA ASN A 27 -46.02 37.04 29.23
C ASN A 27 -47.09 37.36 28.13
N PRO A 28 -48.30 36.76 28.19
CA PRO A 28 -49.36 37.06 27.27
C PRO A 28 -50.14 38.30 27.77
N GLY A 29 -49.85 39.48 27.25
CA GLY A 29 -50.61 40.65 27.69
C GLY A 29 -50.25 42.02 27.11
N GLU A 30 -49.32 42.14 26.16
CA GLU A 30 -49.08 43.47 25.58
C GLU A 30 -49.55 43.58 24.07
N PRO A 31 -50.15 44.73 23.68
CA PRO A 31 -50.70 44.90 22.35
C PRO A 31 -49.59 45.13 21.33
N PHE A 32 -49.59 44.31 20.27
CA PHE A 32 -48.68 44.35 19.14
C PHE A 32 -48.80 45.69 18.36
N ALA A 33 -47.66 46.34 18.17
CA ALA A 33 -47.50 47.41 17.19
C ALA A 33 -47.66 46.90 15.73
N PRO A 34 -48.07 47.71 14.74
CA PRO A 34 -48.41 47.24 13.40
C PRO A 34 -47.17 46.73 12.65
N ALA A 35 -47.29 45.52 12.12
CA ALA A 35 -46.26 44.83 11.39
C ALA A 35 -45.82 45.64 10.14
N MET A 36 -44.53 46.02 10.14
CA MET A 36 -43.82 46.38 8.91
C MET A 36 -43.89 45.19 7.95
N LYS A 37 -44.42 45.40 6.74
CA LYS A 37 -44.36 44.42 5.63
C LYS A 37 -42.92 44.22 5.23
N VAL A 38 -42.26 43.25 5.85
CA VAL A 38 -41.01 42.71 5.34
C VAL A 38 -41.37 41.87 4.12
N SER A 39 -41.08 42.39 2.95
CA SER A 39 -41.15 41.65 1.69
C SER A 39 -40.14 40.49 1.80
N LYS A 40 -40.63 39.29 2.14
CA LYS A 40 -39.87 38.07 1.99
C LYS A 40 -39.66 37.81 0.51
N MET A 41 -38.55 38.29 -0.05
CA MET A 41 -37.98 37.67 -1.24
C MET A 41 -37.44 36.28 -0.81
N SER A 42 -38.34 35.32 -0.76
CA SER A 42 -37.99 33.90 -0.72
C SER A 42 -37.35 33.59 -2.06
N LYS A 43 -36.00 33.61 -2.10
CA LYS A 43 -35.28 33.06 -3.24
C LYS A 43 -35.58 31.57 -3.21
N ALA A 44 -36.39 31.07 -4.13
CA ALA A 44 -36.62 29.64 -4.30
C ALA A 44 -35.25 28.93 -4.39
N PRO A 45 -35.08 27.76 -3.77
CA PRO A 45 -33.85 27.00 -3.94
C PRO A 45 -33.59 26.82 -5.44
N PRO A 46 -32.32 26.94 -5.88
CA PRO A 46 -32.00 26.79 -7.30
C PRO A 46 -32.54 25.44 -7.79
N ALA A 47 -33.11 25.41 -8.98
CA ALA A 47 -33.57 24.18 -9.60
C ALA A 47 -32.41 23.17 -9.69
N PRO A 48 -32.66 21.88 -9.52
CA PRO A 48 -31.60 20.88 -9.66
C PRO A 48 -31.01 20.96 -11.09
N PRO A 49 -29.68 20.77 -11.23
CA PRO A 49 -29.01 20.85 -12.53
C PRO A 49 -29.60 19.82 -13.52
N SER A 50 -29.68 20.16 -14.76
CA SER A 50 -30.07 19.25 -15.83
C SER A 50 -28.97 18.23 -16.13
N LEU A 51 -29.34 17.07 -16.71
CA LEU A 51 -28.36 16.08 -17.15
C LEU A 51 -27.30 16.63 -18.11
N GLN A 52 -27.71 17.61 -18.95
CA GLN A 52 -26.79 18.26 -19.89
C GLN A 52 -25.79 19.15 -19.18
N GLU A 53 -26.17 19.89 -18.19
CA GLU A 53 -25.30 20.74 -17.38
C GLU A 53 -24.27 19.86 -16.62
N LEU A 54 -24.72 18.75 -16.02
CA LEU A 54 -23.81 17.80 -15.34
C LEU A 54 -22.79 17.16 -16.28
N ARG A 55 -23.16 16.85 -17.52
CA ARG A 55 -22.21 16.34 -18.53
C ARG A 55 -21.17 17.38 -18.91
N VAL A 56 -21.57 18.62 -19.14
CA VAL A 56 -20.64 19.72 -19.43
C VAL A 56 -19.66 19.94 -18.26
N GLU A 57 -20.14 19.80 -17.02
CA GLU A 57 -19.27 19.88 -15.84
C GLU A 57 -18.26 18.73 -15.78
N ILE A 58 -18.68 17.48 -16.09
CA ILE A 58 -17.77 16.33 -16.19
C ILE A 58 -16.72 16.54 -17.28
N ASP A 59 -17.13 16.96 -18.49
CA ASP A 59 -16.21 17.22 -19.60
C ASP A 59 -15.16 18.28 -19.22
N SER A 60 -15.57 19.32 -18.51
CA SER A 60 -14.66 20.36 -18.02
C SER A 60 -13.66 19.83 -16.98
N ILE A 61 -14.08 18.93 -16.09
CA ILE A 61 -13.19 18.28 -15.12
C ILE A 61 -12.19 17.38 -15.83
N ASP A 62 -12.63 16.60 -16.82
CA ASP A 62 -11.77 15.71 -17.61
C ASP A 62 -10.69 16.48 -18.36
N GLU A 63 -11.05 17.64 -18.96
CA GLU A 63 -10.08 18.55 -19.60
C GLU A 63 -9.04 19.09 -18.61
N GLN A 64 -9.47 19.46 -17.40
CA GLN A 64 -8.57 19.92 -16.35
C GLN A 64 -7.62 18.81 -15.87
N VAL A 65 -8.13 17.59 -15.67
CA VAL A 65 -7.31 16.43 -15.29
C VAL A 65 -6.25 16.15 -16.37
N HIS A 66 -6.64 16.14 -17.65
CA HIS A 66 -5.70 15.94 -18.76
C HIS A 66 -4.66 17.05 -18.81
N THR A 67 -5.06 18.32 -18.67
CA THR A 67 -4.14 19.45 -18.64
C THR A 67 -3.14 19.36 -17.49
N LEU A 68 -3.57 18.97 -16.29
CA LEU A 68 -2.68 18.77 -15.14
C LEU A 68 -1.69 17.63 -15.35
N LEU A 69 -2.10 16.55 -16.05
CA LEU A 69 -1.19 15.46 -16.41
C LEU A 69 -0.14 15.90 -17.44
N MET A 70 -0.49 16.72 -18.42
CA MET A 70 0.47 17.33 -19.36
C MET A 70 1.47 18.22 -18.63
N GLN A 71 1.00 19.12 -17.75
CA GLN A 71 1.86 19.97 -16.92
C GLN A 71 2.83 19.16 -16.05
N ARG A 72 2.35 18.03 -15.50
CA ARG A 72 3.22 17.10 -14.78
C ARG A 72 4.29 16.50 -15.69
N GLY A 73 3.93 16.17 -16.94
CA GLY A 73 4.88 15.72 -17.97
C GLY A 73 5.99 16.74 -18.21
N ASP A 74 5.66 18.02 -18.37
CA ASP A 74 6.62 19.12 -18.56
C ASP A 74 7.60 19.25 -17.38
N ILE A 75 7.11 19.01 -16.15
CA ILE A 75 7.97 19.01 -14.96
C ILE A 75 8.94 17.82 -15.00
N ILE A 76 8.45 16.63 -15.41
CA ILE A 76 9.29 15.44 -15.54
C ILE A 76 10.35 15.63 -16.63
N ASP A 77 10.01 16.24 -17.77
CA ASP A 77 10.98 16.53 -18.83
C ASP A 77 12.10 17.46 -18.31
N ARG A 78 11.75 18.49 -17.56
CA ARG A 78 12.74 19.35 -16.89
C ARG A 78 13.58 18.59 -15.87
N LEU A 79 12.98 17.68 -15.12
CA LEU A 79 13.69 16.85 -14.15
C LEU A 79 14.69 15.91 -14.83
N ILE A 80 14.35 15.32 -15.98
CA ILE A 80 15.26 14.51 -16.79
C ILE A 80 16.46 15.32 -17.22
N LYS A 81 16.24 16.53 -17.73
CA LYS A 81 17.32 17.43 -18.17
C LYS A 81 18.28 17.78 -17.03
N VAL A 82 17.75 18.04 -15.83
CA VAL A 82 18.57 18.33 -14.64
C VAL A 82 19.35 17.09 -14.20
N LYS A 83 18.75 15.89 -14.24
CA LYS A 83 19.38 14.64 -13.81
C LYS A 83 20.42 14.10 -14.78
N GLN A 84 20.37 14.43 -16.07
CA GLN A 84 21.41 14.03 -17.04
C GLN A 84 22.79 14.56 -16.67
N THR A 85 22.85 15.54 -15.77
CA THR A 85 24.09 16.03 -15.17
C THR A 85 24.47 15.32 -13.86
N GLN A 86 23.64 14.42 -13.33
CA GLN A 86 23.80 13.72 -12.06
C GLN A 86 23.35 12.26 -12.19
N GLU A 87 24.27 11.34 -12.08
CA GLU A 87 24.16 9.89 -11.83
C GLU A 87 23.14 9.02 -12.61
N VAL A 88 23.68 7.93 -13.15
CA VAL A 88 22.95 6.79 -13.71
C VAL A 88 22.36 5.96 -12.56
N GLY A 89 21.02 5.89 -12.44
CA GLY A 89 20.34 5.05 -11.45
C GLY A 89 18.85 4.89 -11.74
N SER A 90 18.22 3.92 -11.11
CA SER A 90 16.77 3.72 -11.20
C SER A 90 16.00 4.98 -10.76
N ALA A 91 14.99 5.38 -11.53
CA ALA A 91 14.09 6.47 -11.15
C ALA A 91 13.05 6.04 -10.10
N PHE A 92 12.96 4.75 -9.79
CA PHE A 92 12.08 4.22 -8.75
C PHE A 92 12.54 4.69 -7.36
N ARG A 93 11.63 5.32 -6.61
CA ARG A 93 11.90 5.90 -5.29
C ARG A 93 10.84 5.41 -4.29
N PRO A 94 11.02 4.18 -3.73
CA PRO A 94 10.00 3.51 -2.95
C PRO A 94 9.51 4.30 -1.74
N ALA A 95 10.38 5.00 -1.02
CA ALA A 95 10.00 5.84 0.11
C ALA A 95 9.03 6.95 -0.28
N ARG A 96 9.37 7.66 -1.37
CA ARG A 96 8.53 8.75 -1.88
C ARG A 96 7.19 8.23 -2.38
N GLU A 97 7.21 7.07 -3.07
CA GLU A 97 5.99 6.45 -3.59
C GLU A 97 5.08 5.97 -2.46
N ALA A 98 5.64 5.34 -1.41
CA ALA A 98 4.90 4.95 -0.22
C ALA A 98 4.25 6.16 0.47
N ASP A 99 5.00 7.27 0.66
CA ASP A 99 4.47 8.50 1.24
C ASP A 99 3.38 9.14 0.37
N MET A 100 3.54 9.11 -0.96
CA MET A 100 2.50 9.59 -1.88
C MET A 100 1.22 8.77 -1.76
N MET A 101 1.31 7.44 -1.68
CA MET A 101 0.14 6.56 -1.52
C MET A 101 -0.54 6.79 -0.17
N ARG A 102 0.21 6.91 0.90
CA ARG A 102 -0.32 7.24 2.23
C ARG A 102 -1.12 8.56 2.20
N ARG A 103 -0.54 9.62 1.65
CA ARG A 103 -1.22 10.93 1.52
C ARG A 103 -2.45 10.87 0.61
N LEU A 104 -2.41 10.04 -0.44
CA LEU A 104 -3.55 9.81 -1.32
C LEU A 104 -4.73 9.24 -0.53
N VAL A 105 -4.50 8.16 0.21
CA VAL A 105 -5.52 7.50 1.04
C VAL A 105 -6.07 8.45 2.09
N GLN A 106 -5.20 9.18 2.79
CA GLN A 106 -5.61 10.11 3.86
C GLN A 106 -6.51 11.25 3.37
N ARG A 107 -6.32 11.74 2.14
CA ARG A 107 -7.14 12.82 1.57
C ARG A 107 -8.34 12.32 0.76
N HIS A 108 -8.36 11.04 0.36
CA HIS A 108 -9.43 10.49 -0.48
C HIS A 108 -10.79 10.59 0.22
N ARG A 109 -11.81 11.06 -0.52
CA ARG A 109 -13.20 11.17 -0.12
C ARG A 109 -14.09 10.99 -1.36
N GLY A 110 -15.34 10.66 -1.14
CA GLY A 110 -16.34 10.57 -2.20
C GLY A 110 -16.63 9.15 -2.64
N ILE A 111 -17.34 9.00 -3.75
CA ILE A 111 -17.92 7.74 -4.23
C ILE A 111 -16.94 6.89 -5.04
N LEU A 112 -15.81 7.45 -5.49
CA LEU A 112 -14.84 6.69 -6.27
C LEU A 112 -14.14 5.66 -5.36
N PRO A 113 -14.15 4.36 -5.71
CA PRO A 113 -13.48 3.33 -4.88
C PRO A 113 -11.99 3.61 -4.70
N LEU A 114 -11.48 3.34 -3.51
CA LEU A 114 -10.08 3.58 -3.16
C LEU A 114 -9.10 2.82 -4.08
N ASP A 115 -9.44 1.59 -4.44
CA ASP A 115 -8.62 0.77 -5.38
C ASP A 115 -8.49 1.43 -6.74
N THR A 116 -9.56 2.03 -7.25
CA THR A 116 -9.54 2.75 -8.52
C THR A 116 -8.59 3.94 -8.43
N VAL A 117 -8.71 4.72 -7.36
CA VAL A 117 -7.83 5.89 -7.15
C VAL A 117 -6.38 5.46 -6.98
N GLU A 118 -6.12 4.42 -6.20
CA GLU A 118 -4.78 3.86 -6.02
C GLU A 118 -4.20 3.38 -7.35
N SER A 119 -4.95 2.60 -8.13
CA SER A 119 -4.54 2.08 -9.43
C SER A 119 -4.19 3.20 -10.42
N ILE A 120 -5.04 4.24 -10.54
CA ILE A 120 -4.78 5.41 -11.39
C ILE A 120 -3.44 6.05 -11.00
N TRP A 121 -3.22 6.31 -9.70
CA TRP A 121 -1.97 6.94 -9.24
C TRP A 121 -0.76 6.03 -9.44
N ARG A 122 -0.90 4.72 -9.23
CA ARG A 122 0.17 3.77 -9.50
C ARG A 122 0.58 3.77 -10.98
N VAL A 123 -0.38 3.75 -11.90
CA VAL A 123 -0.11 3.84 -13.35
C VAL A 123 0.60 5.15 -13.70
N ILE A 124 0.09 6.29 -13.20
CA ILE A 124 0.71 7.60 -13.45
C ILE A 124 2.16 7.64 -12.93
N ILE A 125 2.40 7.18 -11.70
CA ILE A 125 3.72 7.19 -11.09
C ILE A 125 4.68 6.28 -11.86
N ALA A 126 4.29 5.04 -12.11
CA ALA A 126 5.12 4.05 -12.80
C ALA A 126 5.46 4.48 -14.23
N THR A 127 4.51 5.04 -14.97
CA THR A 127 4.73 5.56 -16.32
C THR A 127 5.75 6.71 -16.32
N PHE A 128 5.60 7.70 -15.43
CA PHE A 128 6.56 8.79 -15.35
C PHE A 128 7.92 8.36 -14.79
N THR A 129 7.98 7.34 -13.96
CA THR A 129 9.23 6.72 -13.54
C THR A 129 9.94 6.06 -14.72
N TYR A 130 9.19 5.30 -15.53
CA TYR A 130 9.70 4.67 -16.75
C TYR A 130 10.20 5.68 -17.80
N VAL A 131 9.47 6.78 -18.00
CA VAL A 131 9.88 7.86 -18.91
C VAL A 131 11.18 8.52 -18.45
N GLN A 132 11.40 8.65 -17.15
CA GLN A 132 12.65 9.22 -16.61
C GLN A 132 13.86 8.31 -16.80
N ALA A 133 13.69 7.01 -16.61
CA ALA A 133 14.72 5.99 -16.80
C ALA A 133 14.02 4.66 -17.10
N PRO A 134 14.07 4.19 -18.35
CA PRO A 134 13.45 2.93 -18.73
C PRO A 134 13.97 1.76 -17.89
N PHE A 135 13.07 0.90 -17.46
CA PHE A 135 13.36 -0.32 -16.71
C PHE A 135 12.36 -1.41 -17.05
N SER A 136 12.70 -2.65 -16.74
CA SER A 136 11.81 -3.81 -16.88
C SER A 136 11.48 -4.38 -15.49
N VAL A 137 10.33 -5.04 -15.41
CA VAL A 137 9.90 -5.80 -14.23
C VAL A 137 10.11 -7.29 -14.53
N HIS A 138 11.03 -7.92 -13.81
CA HIS A 138 11.33 -9.35 -13.83
C HIS A 138 10.52 -10.04 -12.72
N ALA A 139 9.55 -10.85 -13.10
CA ALA A 139 8.57 -11.41 -12.16
C ALA A 139 8.77 -12.91 -11.96
N ASP A 140 8.81 -13.33 -10.70
CA ASP A 140 8.80 -14.73 -10.28
C ASP A 140 7.38 -15.32 -10.43
N LEU A 141 7.21 -16.30 -11.32
CA LEU A 141 5.92 -16.96 -11.56
C LEU A 141 5.73 -18.24 -10.73
N SER A 142 6.66 -18.61 -9.88
CA SER A 142 6.61 -19.88 -9.10
C SER A 142 5.39 -19.98 -8.16
N VAL A 143 4.80 -18.85 -7.76
CA VAL A 143 3.63 -18.75 -6.88
C VAL A 143 2.30 -18.61 -7.63
N GLY A 144 2.33 -18.60 -8.97
CA GLY A 144 1.16 -18.46 -9.83
C GLY A 144 1.25 -17.25 -10.75
N GLU A 145 1.12 -17.51 -12.06
CA GLU A 145 1.28 -16.48 -13.09
C GLU A 145 0.25 -15.37 -13.00
N SER A 146 -1.04 -15.71 -12.85
CA SER A 146 -2.12 -14.72 -12.85
C SER A 146 -1.98 -13.75 -11.68
N ALA A 147 -1.80 -14.25 -10.46
CA ALA A 147 -1.68 -13.41 -9.26
C ALA A 147 -0.44 -12.48 -9.34
N MET A 148 0.70 -12.99 -9.81
CA MET A 148 1.91 -12.17 -9.99
C MET A 148 1.73 -11.13 -11.10
N ARG A 149 1.08 -11.50 -12.21
CA ARG A 149 0.79 -10.59 -13.31
C ARG A 149 -0.17 -9.47 -12.89
N ASP A 150 -1.23 -9.81 -12.14
CA ASP A 150 -2.20 -8.84 -11.63
C ASP A 150 -1.52 -7.85 -10.67
N SER A 151 -0.70 -8.36 -9.75
CA SER A 151 0.10 -7.52 -8.85
C SER A 151 1.06 -6.60 -9.63
N ALA A 152 1.80 -7.14 -10.59
CA ALA A 152 2.71 -6.33 -11.42
C ALA A 152 1.95 -5.25 -12.22
N ARG A 153 0.81 -5.58 -12.84
CA ARG A 153 0.02 -4.63 -13.63
C ARG A 153 -0.66 -3.57 -12.79
N PHE A 154 -1.11 -3.93 -11.60
CA PHE A 154 -1.65 -2.95 -10.66
C PHE A 154 -0.60 -1.89 -10.27
N HIS A 155 0.62 -2.32 -9.98
CA HIS A 155 1.66 -1.43 -9.47
C HIS A 155 2.46 -0.69 -10.52
N PHE A 156 2.66 -1.29 -11.72
CA PHE A 156 3.53 -0.76 -12.77
C PHE A 156 2.82 -0.48 -14.09
N GLY A 157 1.53 -0.80 -14.21
CA GLY A 157 0.75 -0.58 -15.42
C GLY A 157 1.20 -1.48 -16.58
N PHE A 158 0.84 -1.07 -17.81
CA PHE A 158 1.17 -1.80 -19.04
C PHE A 158 2.35 -1.22 -19.81
N THR A 159 2.74 0.03 -19.52
CA THR A 159 3.86 0.71 -20.17
C THR A 159 5.20 0.07 -19.82
N VAL A 160 5.35 -0.37 -18.55
CA VAL A 160 6.58 -1.02 -18.07
C VAL A 160 6.64 -2.46 -18.61
N PRO A 161 7.72 -2.88 -19.28
CA PRO A 161 7.90 -4.25 -19.75
C PRO A 161 7.85 -5.27 -18.61
N PHE A 162 7.13 -6.37 -18.84
CA PHE A 162 6.99 -7.49 -17.91
C PHE A 162 7.72 -8.70 -18.47
N ILE A 163 8.70 -9.21 -17.71
CA ILE A 163 9.53 -10.37 -18.09
C ILE A 163 9.32 -11.44 -17.03
N SER A 164 8.84 -12.61 -17.46
CA SER A 164 8.54 -13.75 -16.59
C SER A 164 9.76 -14.63 -16.34
N HIS A 165 9.88 -15.13 -15.10
CA HIS A 165 10.88 -16.11 -14.68
C HIS A 165 10.21 -17.27 -13.92
N PHE A 166 10.77 -18.46 -14.01
CA PHE A 166 10.19 -19.66 -13.40
C PHE A 166 10.47 -19.79 -11.90
N ASN A 167 11.43 -19.00 -11.38
CA ASN A 167 11.78 -18.99 -9.98
C ASN A 167 12.34 -17.63 -9.55
N PRO A 168 12.33 -17.33 -8.23
CA PRO A 168 12.78 -16.03 -7.70
C PRO A 168 14.25 -15.74 -7.96
N SER A 169 15.16 -16.73 -7.84
CA SER A 169 16.60 -16.53 -8.07
C SER A 169 16.88 -16.09 -9.50
N ALA A 170 16.17 -16.62 -10.51
CA ALA A 170 16.34 -16.21 -11.90
C ALA A 170 15.91 -14.75 -12.13
N ALA A 171 14.84 -14.29 -11.44
CA ALA A 171 14.42 -12.90 -11.50
C ALA A 171 15.45 -11.97 -10.84
N VAL A 172 15.98 -12.35 -9.69
CA VAL A 172 17.05 -11.63 -8.96
C VAL A 172 18.34 -11.57 -9.78
N GLU A 173 18.75 -12.68 -10.40
CA GLU A 173 19.95 -12.76 -11.25
C GLU A 173 19.84 -11.84 -12.47
N ALA A 174 18.66 -11.76 -13.10
CA ALA A 174 18.42 -10.84 -14.22
C ALA A 174 18.64 -9.38 -13.80
N VAL A 175 18.13 -9.00 -12.63
CA VAL A 175 18.30 -7.66 -12.07
C VAL A 175 19.76 -7.39 -11.64
N ALA A 176 20.47 -8.39 -11.16
CA ALA A 176 21.89 -8.25 -10.80
C ALA A 176 22.75 -7.85 -12.02
N ARG A 177 22.32 -8.16 -13.22
CA ARG A 177 22.99 -7.81 -14.50
C ARG A 177 22.51 -6.51 -15.12
N SER A 178 21.44 -5.92 -14.59
CA SER A 178 20.83 -4.69 -15.12
C SER A 178 21.27 -3.46 -14.33
N LYS A 179 20.97 -2.26 -14.87
CA LYS A 179 21.28 -0.97 -14.22
C LYS A 179 20.08 -0.32 -13.52
N GLY A 180 18.87 -0.88 -13.62
CA GLY A 180 17.70 -0.22 -13.09
C GLY A 180 16.43 -1.07 -13.07
N ASP A 181 16.50 -2.31 -13.54
CA ASP A 181 15.37 -3.22 -13.54
C ASP A 181 14.98 -3.63 -12.12
N LEU A 182 13.74 -4.08 -11.98
CA LEU A 182 13.15 -4.49 -10.72
C LEU A 182 12.77 -5.97 -10.79
N ALA A 183 13.12 -6.76 -9.77
CA ALA A 183 12.56 -8.09 -9.60
C ALA A 183 11.36 -8.04 -8.65
N LEU A 184 10.29 -8.73 -8.99
CA LEU A 184 9.13 -8.97 -8.14
C LEU A 184 9.15 -10.41 -7.67
N VAL A 185 9.25 -10.59 -6.37
CA VAL A 185 9.24 -11.90 -5.71
C VAL A 185 8.14 -11.92 -4.67
N SER A 186 7.41 -13.03 -4.56
CA SER A 186 6.36 -13.18 -3.55
C SER A 186 6.89 -12.90 -2.14
N ALA A 187 6.12 -12.12 -1.37
CA ALA A 187 6.42 -11.82 0.02
C ALA A 187 5.73 -12.77 1.02
N THR A 188 5.01 -13.80 0.54
CA THR A 188 4.22 -14.67 1.42
C THR A 188 4.81 -16.07 1.56
N THR A 189 4.96 -16.79 0.46
CA THR A 189 5.40 -18.19 0.50
C THR A 189 6.52 -18.41 -0.50
N ASN A 190 7.63 -18.92 -0.02
CA ASN A 190 8.76 -19.27 -0.86
C ASN A 190 9.16 -20.72 -0.57
N ARG A 191 9.42 -21.48 -1.62
CA ARG A 191 9.94 -22.85 -1.54
C ARG A 191 11.46 -22.89 -1.55
N MET A 192 12.09 -21.75 -1.87
CA MET A 192 13.53 -21.60 -1.99
C MET A 192 13.98 -20.35 -1.23
N PRO A 193 15.12 -20.39 -0.54
CA PRO A 193 15.66 -19.25 0.19
C PRO A 193 16.39 -18.27 -0.76
N TRP A 194 15.68 -17.71 -1.73
CA TRP A 194 16.20 -16.82 -2.77
C TRP A 194 16.91 -15.57 -2.23
N TRP A 195 16.58 -15.15 -1.01
CA TRP A 195 17.23 -14.00 -0.36
C TRP A 195 18.69 -14.25 0.04
N LEU A 196 19.14 -15.51 0.01
CA LEU A 196 20.57 -15.84 0.19
C LEU A 196 21.42 -15.24 -0.94
N ASP A 197 20.85 -15.07 -2.14
CA ASP A 197 21.50 -14.43 -3.28
C ASP A 197 21.74 -12.91 -3.06
N LEU A 198 21.14 -12.35 -2.01
CA LEU A 198 21.24 -10.94 -1.64
C LEU A 198 22.24 -10.67 -0.49
N GLU A 199 22.86 -11.71 0.11
CA GLU A 199 23.72 -11.55 1.29
C GLU A 199 25.04 -10.84 0.97
N ALA A 200 25.62 -11.11 -0.18
CA ALA A 200 26.92 -10.57 -0.55
C ALA A 200 26.88 -9.04 -0.78
N GLU A 201 28.01 -8.38 -0.58
CA GLU A 201 28.19 -6.98 -0.92
C GLU A 201 28.06 -6.77 -2.44
N GLY A 202 27.45 -5.65 -2.85
CA GLY A 202 27.24 -5.31 -4.26
C GLY A 202 26.15 -6.10 -4.96
N THR A 203 25.47 -7.03 -4.29
CA THR A 203 24.29 -7.74 -4.83
C THR A 203 23.04 -6.85 -4.76
N PRO A 204 21.99 -7.17 -5.54
CA PRO A 204 20.69 -6.51 -5.39
C PRO A 204 20.17 -6.61 -3.96
N LYS A 205 19.31 -5.67 -3.57
CA LYS A 205 18.71 -5.63 -2.23
C LYS A 205 17.20 -5.48 -2.34
N ILE A 206 16.46 -5.93 -1.34
CA ILE A 206 15.05 -5.61 -1.18
C ILE A 206 14.93 -4.11 -0.92
N ILE A 207 14.11 -3.40 -1.71
CA ILE A 207 13.96 -1.95 -1.64
C ILE A 207 12.53 -1.49 -1.38
N ALA A 208 11.57 -2.39 -1.59
CA ALA A 208 10.16 -2.13 -1.30
C ALA A 208 9.40 -3.41 -1.01
N ARG A 209 8.26 -3.26 -0.34
CA ARG A 209 7.21 -4.27 -0.24
C ARG A 209 5.90 -3.65 -0.75
N LEU A 210 5.27 -4.31 -1.70
CA LEU A 210 4.01 -3.88 -2.29
C LEU A 210 2.88 -4.83 -1.87
N PRO A 211 1.63 -4.33 -1.79
CA PRO A 211 1.19 -2.94 -1.99
C PRO A 211 1.69 -2.00 -0.89
N PHE A 212 1.83 -0.71 -1.20
CA PHE A 212 2.15 0.32 -0.20
C PHE A 212 0.98 0.59 0.75
N VAL A 213 -0.24 0.36 0.27
CA VAL A 213 -1.48 0.45 1.07
C VAL A 213 -1.96 -0.96 1.34
N GLU A 214 -1.96 -1.34 2.61
CA GLU A 214 -2.35 -2.68 3.04
C GLU A 214 -3.81 -2.71 3.46
N ARG A 215 -4.58 -3.60 2.86
CA ARG A 215 -5.97 -3.91 3.22
C ARG A 215 -6.33 -5.33 2.78
N ALA A 216 -7.32 -5.93 3.46
CA ALA A 216 -7.70 -7.33 3.25
C ALA A 216 -8.26 -7.61 1.84
N ASP A 217 -8.90 -6.62 1.22
CA ASP A 217 -9.57 -6.69 -0.08
C ASP A 217 -8.77 -6.04 -1.22
N HIS A 218 -7.45 -5.93 -1.07
CA HIS A 218 -6.61 -5.27 -2.07
C HIS A 218 -6.64 -6.03 -3.41
N PRO A 219 -6.90 -5.34 -4.56
CA PRO A 219 -7.00 -5.98 -5.88
C PRO A 219 -5.71 -6.72 -6.30
N ALA A 220 -4.54 -6.18 -5.95
CA ALA A 220 -3.27 -6.88 -6.07
C ALA A 220 -3.07 -7.77 -4.84
N ALA A 221 -3.83 -8.87 -4.75
CA ALA A 221 -3.91 -9.74 -3.59
C ALA A 221 -2.59 -10.45 -3.24
N LEU A 222 -1.63 -10.56 -4.18
CA LEU A 222 -0.31 -11.12 -3.94
C LEU A 222 0.65 -10.02 -3.49
N PRO A 223 1.05 -9.96 -2.20
CA PRO A 223 2.10 -9.07 -1.76
C PRO A 223 3.46 -9.52 -2.31
N VAL A 224 4.27 -8.55 -2.75
CA VAL A 224 5.57 -8.82 -3.38
C VAL A 224 6.67 -7.96 -2.77
N PHE A 225 7.87 -8.51 -2.66
CA PHE A 225 9.09 -7.74 -2.51
C PHE A 225 9.55 -7.22 -3.88
N VAL A 226 10.04 -5.99 -3.87
CA VAL A 226 10.76 -5.39 -5.01
C VAL A 226 12.24 -5.45 -4.70
N VAL A 227 12.99 -6.09 -5.58
CA VAL A 227 14.45 -6.23 -5.46
C VAL A 227 15.11 -5.48 -6.60
N SER A 228 16.17 -4.72 -6.32
CA SER A 228 16.93 -3.97 -7.32
C SER A 228 18.37 -3.72 -6.88
N ARG A 229 19.22 -3.34 -7.85
CA ARG A 229 20.51 -2.73 -7.54
C ARG A 229 20.28 -1.23 -7.28
N VAL A 230 20.45 -0.81 -6.05
CA VAL A 230 20.22 0.59 -5.64
C VAL A 230 21.51 1.18 -5.08
N ALA A 231 21.75 2.46 -5.34
CA ALA A 231 22.72 3.21 -4.58
C ALA A 231 22.26 3.33 -3.12
N ASP A 232 23.16 3.18 -2.16
CA ASP A 232 22.88 3.17 -0.71
C ASP A 232 22.08 4.38 -0.23
N SER A 233 22.22 5.53 -0.90
CA SER A 233 21.49 6.77 -0.59
C SER A 233 19.96 6.71 -0.82
N ALA A 234 19.44 5.67 -1.47
CA ALA A 234 18.01 5.52 -1.76
C ALA A 234 17.30 4.51 -0.85
N MET A 235 18.02 3.85 0.05
CA MET A 235 17.43 2.86 0.96
C MET A 235 16.58 3.53 2.05
N VAL A 236 15.43 2.94 2.31
CA VAL A 236 14.52 3.33 3.40
C VAL A 236 14.80 2.41 4.58
N THR A 237 15.05 2.97 5.75
CA THR A 237 15.43 2.21 6.95
C THR A 237 14.30 2.09 7.98
N GLU A 238 13.03 2.05 7.53
CA GLU A 238 11.90 1.92 8.45
C GLU A 238 11.67 0.46 8.88
N VAL A 239 11.80 -0.46 7.92
CA VAL A 239 11.75 -1.90 8.12
C VAL A 239 12.98 -2.51 7.45
N GLU A 240 13.85 -3.12 8.23
CA GLU A 240 15.03 -3.84 7.74
C GLU A 240 14.68 -5.29 7.44
N MET A 241 15.26 -5.83 6.38
CA MET A 241 15.08 -7.22 5.97
C MET A 241 16.39 -7.96 6.18
N TRP A 242 16.37 -8.95 7.06
CA TRP A 242 17.54 -9.73 7.44
C TRP A 242 17.40 -11.17 6.97
N SER A 243 18.43 -11.68 6.34
CA SER A 243 18.65 -13.11 6.15
C SER A 243 19.28 -13.67 7.43
N VAL A 244 18.66 -14.69 8.03
CA VAL A 244 19.17 -15.33 9.25
C VAL A 244 19.20 -16.83 9.05
N ARG A 245 20.38 -17.46 9.22
CA ARG A 245 20.53 -18.91 9.16
C ARG A 245 20.57 -19.47 10.57
N VAL A 246 19.71 -20.45 10.83
CA VAL A 246 19.57 -21.05 12.15
C VAL A 246 19.69 -22.56 12.09
N SER A 247 20.14 -23.19 13.20
CA SER A 247 19.97 -24.62 13.47
C SER A 247 18.97 -24.80 14.62
N GLY A 248 18.35 -25.99 14.68
CA GLY A 248 17.33 -26.28 15.70
C GLY A 248 16.00 -25.55 15.44
N TRP A 249 15.72 -25.19 14.19
CA TRP A 249 14.43 -24.60 13.80
C TRP A 249 13.29 -25.62 13.94
N ASN A 250 12.25 -25.25 14.69
CA ASN A 250 11.09 -26.09 14.95
C ASN A 250 9.86 -25.24 15.25
N ALA A 251 8.73 -25.87 15.57
CA ALA A 251 7.48 -25.19 15.85
C ALA A 251 7.53 -24.25 17.07
N ASP A 252 8.36 -24.55 18.07
CA ASP A 252 8.48 -23.73 19.27
C ASP A 252 9.29 -22.46 19.00
N THR A 253 10.38 -22.57 18.23
CA THR A 253 11.16 -21.42 17.76
C THR A 253 10.31 -20.52 16.84
N ALA A 254 9.50 -21.09 15.95
CA ALA A 254 8.59 -20.33 15.10
C ALA A 254 7.53 -19.59 15.93
N ARG A 255 6.97 -20.23 16.96
CA ARG A 255 6.00 -19.62 17.87
C ARG A 255 6.61 -18.51 18.71
N ALA A 256 7.85 -18.66 19.16
CA ALA A 256 8.55 -17.63 19.93
C ALA A 256 8.81 -16.36 19.10
N LEU A 257 9.04 -16.49 17.80
CA LEU A 257 9.31 -15.36 16.92
C LEU A 257 8.04 -14.68 16.36
N SER A 258 6.96 -15.42 16.21
CA SER A 258 5.71 -14.91 15.59
C SER A 258 5.22 -13.55 16.14
N PRO A 259 5.28 -13.25 17.46
CA PRO A 259 4.88 -11.95 17.98
C PRO A 259 5.91 -10.84 17.77
N LEU A 260 7.15 -11.17 17.38
CA LEU A 260 8.25 -10.21 17.27
C LEU A 260 8.45 -9.68 15.86
N ALA A 261 8.26 -10.54 14.85
CA ALA A 261 8.53 -10.20 13.46
C ALA A 261 7.74 -11.07 12.50
N GLU A 262 7.53 -10.56 11.30
CA GLU A 262 7.07 -11.36 10.17
C GLU A 262 8.25 -12.15 9.60
N ILE A 263 8.09 -13.46 9.47
CA ILE A 263 9.16 -14.36 9.11
C ILE A 263 8.74 -15.26 7.96
N VAL A 264 9.58 -15.30 6.93
CA VAL A 264 9.55 -16.35 5.91
C VAL A 264 10.66 -17.35 6.25
N ALA A 265 10.33 -18.62 6.34
CA ALA A 265 11.27 -19.67 6.68
C ALA A 265 11.27 -20.77 5.61
N VAL A 266 12.47 -21.22 5.22
CA VAL A 266 12.65 -22.36 4.32
C VAL A 266 13.54 -23.37 5.03
N PRO A 267 13.13 -24.66 5.12
CA PRO A 267 13.96 -25.70 5.72
C PRO A 267 15.34 -25.80 5.05
N ASP A 268 16.37 -25.90 5.86
CA ASP A 268 17.74 -26.18 5.41
C ASP A 268 17.97 -27.68 5.57
N SER A 269 17.90 -28.41 4.47
CA SER A 269 18.02 -29.87 4.44
C SER A 269 19.41 -30.40 4.84
N ALA A 270 20.40 -29.54 4.88
CA ALA A 270 21.77 -29.97 5.14
C ALA A 270 22.10 -30.19 6.65
N ILE A 271 21.34 -29.53 7.57
CA ILE A 271 21.73 -29.47 8.99
C ILE A 271 20.51 -29.23 9.92
N ASP A 272 19.41 -29.87 9.80
CA ASP A 272 18.23 -29.65 10.68
C ASP A 272 18.00 -28.17 11.06
N GLY A 273 18.08 -27.29 10.07
CA GLY A 273 18.01 -25.84 10.23
C GLY A 273 17.00 -25.17 9.31
N ALA A 274 17.06 -23.86 9.30
CA ALA A 274 16.28 -23.05 8.36
C ALA A 274 17.06 -21.81 7.92
N ALA A 275 16.79 -21.39 6.69
CA ALA A 275 17.07 -20.04 6.23
C ALA A 275 15.81 -19.17 6.46
N LEU A 276 15.96 -18.09 7.21
CA LEU A 276 14.88 -17.17 7.55
C LEU A 276 15.08 -15.84 6.80
N LEU A 277 14.00 -15.28 6.30
CA LEU A 277 13.92 -13.87 5.93
C LEU A 277 13.07 -13.18 6.98
N VAL A 278 13.64 -12.21 7.70
CA VAL A 278 13.05 -11.61 8.89
C VAL A 278 12.86 -10.12 8.70
N SER A 279 11.66 -9.62 8.96
CA SER A 279 11.36 -8.19 8.98
C SER A 279 11.65 -7.61 10.37
N VAL A 280 12.54 -6.64 10.45
CA VAL A 280 12.95 -5.96 11.69
C VAL A 280 12.48 -4.51 11.63
N THR A 281 11.61 -4.11 12.57
CA THR A 281 11.13 -2.74 12.70
C THR A 281 11.86 -2.00 13.81
N ARG A 282 11.68 -0.69 13.93
CA ARG A 282 12.23 0.08 15.06
C ARG A 282 11.76 -0.39 16.43
N ALA A 283 10.60 -1.04 16.52
CA ALA A 283 10.06 -1.58 17.76
C ALA A 283 10.73 -2.89 18.18
N THR A 284 11.31 -3.61 17.22
CA THR A 284 11.99 -4.88 17.40
C THR A 284 13.38 -4.77 16.79
N SER A 285 14.42 -5.17 17.49
CA SER A 285 15.78 -5.23 16.95
C SER A 285 16.15 -6.66 16.53
N LEU A 286 17.16 -6.79 15.67
CA LEU A 286 17.73 -8.11 15.32
C LEU A 286 18.21 -8.86 16.57
N ASP A 287 18.77 -8.14 17.56
CA ASP A 287 19.23 -8.72 18.83
C ASP A 287 18.08 -9.38 19.60
N LYS A 288 16.91 -8.75 19.66
CA LYS A 288 15.72 -9.35 20.31
C LYS A 288 15.28 -10.64 19.61
N ILE A 289 15.33 -10.66 18.29
CA ILE A 289 15.00 -11.83 17.48
C ILE A 289 15.99 -12.94 17.73
N THR A 290 17.28 -12.61 17.73
CA THR A 290 18.38 -13.55 17.98
C THR A 290 18.28 -14.13 19.40
N SER A 291 18.01 -13.29 20.40
CA SER A 291 17.83 -13.74 21.79
C SER A 291 16.63 -14.68 21.92
N ALA A 292 15.48 -14.34 21.31
CA ALA A 292 14.29 -15.20 21.35
C ALA A 292 14.53 -16.57 20.66
N LEU A 293 15.31 -16.60 19.57
CA LEU A 293 15.73 -17.85 18.92
C LEU A 293 16.57 -18.71 19.85
N ILE A 294 17.55 -18.11 20.52
CA ILE A 294 18.45 -18.81 21.44
C ILE A 294 17.71 -19.35 22.68
N GLU A 295 16.81 -18.52 23.24
CA GLU A 295 15.97 -18.91 24.37
C GLU A 295 15.01 -20.06 24.03
N ALA A 296 14.54 -20.11 22.78
CA ALA A 296 13.72 -21.20 22.25
C ALA A 296 14.51 -22.43 21.82
N GLY A 297 15.85 -22.47 22.05
CA GLY A 297 16.72 -23.62 21.80
C GLY A 297 17.33 -23.70 20.41
N ALA A 298 17.22 -22.64 19.59
CA ALA A 298 17.89 -22.54 18.28
C ALA A 298 19.29 -21.92 18.43
N SER A 299 20.14 -22.11 17.42
CA SER A 299 21.44 -21.43 17.32
C SER A 299 21.47 -20.61 16.02
N VAL A 300 21.81 -19.35 16.12
CA VAL A 300 22.01 -18.47 14.97
C VAL A 300 23.42 -18.69 14.43
N ARG A 301 23.53 -19.06 13.15
CA ARG A 301 24.80 -19.31 12.46
C ARG A 301 25.36 -18.09 11.77
N SER A 302 24.47 -17.35 11.10
CA SER A 302 24.83 -16.11 10.41
C SER A 302 23.61 -15.22 10.25
N SER A 303 23.85 -13.93 10.10
CA SER A 303 22.86 -12.95 9.69
C SER A 303 23.45 -11.95 8.71
N ALA A 304 22.67 -11.50 7.74
CA ALA A 304 23.06 -10.50 6.77
C ALA A 304 21.88 -9.57 6.45
N LEU A 305 22.15 -8.27 6.33
CA LEU A 305 21.15 -7.29 5.86
C LEU A 305 20.96 -7.47 4.36
N VAL A 306 19.74 -7.85 3.93
CA VAL A 306 19.41 -8.12 2.54
C VAL A 306 18.51 -7.05 1.94
N GLY A 307 18.23 -6.00 2.68
CA GLY A 307 17.50 -4.83 2.19
C GLY A 307 16.67 -4.14 3.25
N SER A 308 15.84 -3.22 2.82
CA SER A 308 14.90 -2.51 3.69
C SER A 308 13.75 -1.91 2.88
N HIS A 309 12.65 -1.57 3.55
CA HIS A 309 11.52 -0.93 2.90
C HIS A 309 10.78 0.03 3.83
N ALA A 310 9.91 0.87 3.24
CA ALA A 310 9.01 1.73 4.00
C ALA A 310 7.92 0.89 4.69
N THR A 311 7.46 1.37 5.83
CA THR A 311 6.28 0.82 6.49
C THR A 311 5.05 0.96 5.58
N ARG A 312 4.31 -0.12 5.41
CA ARG A 312 3.06 -0.10 4.65
C ARG A 312 1.97 0.65 5.43
N TYR A 313 1.15 1.40 4.72
CA TYR A 313 0.03 2.09 5.33
C TYR A 313 -1.19 1.16 5.41
N THR A 314 -1.57 0.77 6.61
CA THR A 314 -2.71 -0.14 6.82
C THR A 314 -4.02 0.66 6.88
N VAL A 315 -4.99 0.27 6.06
CA VAL A 315 -6.37 0.77 6.10
C VAL A 315 -7.22 -0.27 6.79
N THR A 316 -7.78 0.08 7.95
CA THR A 316 -8.77 -0.75 8.64
C THR A 316 -10.15 -0.50 8.04
N SER A 317 -10.96 -1.55 7.90
CA SER A 317 -12.29 -1.54 7.27
C SER A 317 -13.34 -0.60 7.91
N ASN A 318 -12.99 0.11 8.99
CA ASN A 318 -13.85 1.07 9.65
C ASN A 318 -13.76 2.51 9.10
N GLY A 319 -13.08 2.74 7.99
CA GLY A 319 -12.85 4.07 7.39
C GLY A 319 -13.64 4.39 6.13
N ALA A 320 -14.64 3.58 5.77
CA ALA A 320 -15.60 3.89 4.70
C ALA A 320 -16.90 4.38 5.33
N ALA A 321 -17.01 5.66 5.63
CA ALA A 321 -18.24 6.38 5.91
C ALA A 321 -18.25 7.68 5.11
#